data_9a93d4e34c66a9dd0bb39b423d358590
#
_entry.id   9a93d4e34c66a9dd0bb39b423d358590
#
_cell.length_a   1.000
_cell.length_b   1.000
_cell.length_c   1.000
_cell.angle_alpha   90.00
_cell.angle_beta   90.00
_cell.angle_gamma   90.00
#
_symmetry.space_group_name_H-M   'P 1'
#
loop_
_entity.id
_entity.type
_entity.pdbx_description
1 polymer ?
#
loop_
_entity_poly.entity_id
_entity_poly.type
_entity_poly.pdbx_seq_one_letter_code
_entity_poly.pdbx_strand_id
1 'polypeptide(L)'
;MLVLKGSEAAARIKKEVQEMVEGLGGHVPTAAIVRVGERPDDLSYERNVMKKIASFGMEARSFAFPESIREGEFQAEFQKINDDPSIDGILLFCPLPRHMNGRTFEELIRPEKDLDGISPVNRARIFAGEKDGFAPCTAEAVIEILKTYQIPMEGKRAVVVGRSMVVGRPLSMLFLKENATVTVCHTKTADLKAVCREADILVAAAGKAGMISGEFVKPGAVVADVGINVDENGALKGDVEWDGLEAAA
;
A
#
# COMPACT_ATOMS: atom_id res chain seq x y z
N MET A 1 -3.42 -19.44 -17.50
CA MET A 1 -3.04 -18.27 -16.65
C MET A 1 -2.42 -18.76 -15.33
N LEU A 2 -1.30 -18.16 -14.88
CA LEU A 2 -0.73 -18.41 -13.55
C LEU A 2 -1.25 -17.36 -12.59
N VAL A 3 -1.83 -17.78 -11.46
CA VAL A 3 -2.30 -16.87 -10.41
C VAL A 3 -1.18 -16.61 -9.40
N LEU A 4 -0.71 -15.36 -9.31
CA LEU A 4 0.32 -14.93 -8.37
C LEU A 4 -0.32 -14.63 -7.01
N LYS A 5 -0.20 -15.58 -6.06
CA LYS A 5 -0.82 -15.43 -4.73
C LYS A 5 0.04 -14.57 -3.80
N GLY A 6 -0.49 -13.47 -3.31
CA GLY A 6 0.17 -12.62 -2.31
C GLY A 6 0.55 -13.36 -1.01
N SER A 7 -0.09 -14.50 -0.71
CA SER A 7 0.24 -15.34 0.45
C SER A 7 1.66 -15.89 0.43
N GLU A 8 2.23 -16.15 -0.74
CA GLU A 8 3.62 -16.64 -0.87
C GLU A 8 4.62 -15.53 -0.52
N ALA A 9 4.42 -14.33 -1.07
CA ALA A 9 5.22 -13.16 -0.70
C ALA A 9 5.10 -12.85 0.81
N ALA A 10 3.89 -12.89 1.35
CA ALA A 10 3.65 -12.66 2.77
C ALA A 10 4.33 -13.72 3.67
N ALA A 11 4.38 -14.98 3.26
CA ALA A 11 5.06 -16.04 4.01
C ALA A 11 6.58 -15.85 4.02
N ARG A 12 7.17 -15.47 2.87
CA ARG A 12 8.60 -15.15 2.76
C ARG A 12 8.95 -13.97 3.65
N ILE A 13 8.24 -12.84 3.50
CA ILE A 13 8.47 -11.62 4.29
C ILE A 13 8.32 -11.92 5.79
N LYS A 14 7.30 -12.71 6.18
CA LYS A 14 7.12 -13.07 7.58
C LYS A 14 8.37 -13.75 8.16
N LYS A 15 8.92 -14.71 7.44
CA LYS A 15 10.13 -15.43 7.88
C LYS A 15 11.32 -14.48 8.01
N GLU A 16 11.55 -13.64 7.00
CA GLU A 16 12.64 -12.67 7.01
C GLU A 16 12.51 -11.69 8.20
N VAL A 17 11.31 -11.17 8.46
CA VAL A 17 11.07 -10.26 9.59
C VAL A 17 11.26 -10.97 10.94
N GLN A 18 10.80 -12.21 11.09
CA GLN A 18 11.02 -12.97 12.33
C GLN A 18 12.52 -13.18 12.61
N GLU A 19 13.31 -13.54 11.59
CA GLU A 19 14.76 -13.68 11.71
C GLU A 19 15.43 -12.34 12.10
N MET A 20 14.95 -11.22 11.53
CA MET A 20 15.44 -9.87 11.89
C MET A 20 15.11 -9.54 13.36
N VAL A 21 13.88 -9.80 13.82
CA VAL A 21 13.44 -9.53 15.20
C VAL A 21 14.24 -10.37 16.20
N GLU A 22 14.49 -11.63 15.92
CA GLU A 22 15.35 -12.49 16.76
C GLU A 22 16.76 -11.93 16.88
N GLY A 23 17.28 -11.27 15.83
CA GLY A 23 18.60 -10.64 15.82
C GLY A 23 18.72 -9.35 16.61
N LEU A 24 17.62 -8.76 17.12
CA LEU A 24 17.63 -7.47 17.83
C LEU A 24 18.08 -7.52 19.30
N GLY A 25 18.61 -8.65 19.77
CA GLY A 25 19.23 -8.75 21.11
C GLY A 25 18.24 -8.51 22.26
N GLY A 26 16.98 -8.85 22.09
CA GLY A 26 15.92 -8.72 23.10
C GLY A 26 15.06 -7.45 22.98
N HIS A 27 15.37 -6.52 22.09
CA HIS A 27 14.45 -5.44 21.76
C HIS A 27 13.26 -5.99 20.96
N VAL A 28 12.05 -5.69 21.42
CA VAL A 28 10.80 -6.05 20.74
C VAL A 28 10.24 -4.82 20.06
N PRO A 29 10.31 -4.73 18.73
CA PRO A 29 9.80 -3.57 18.01
C PRO A 29 8.31 -3.36 18.29
N THR A 30 7.93 -2.13 18.56
CA THR A 30 6.57 -1.75 18.95
C THR A 30 5.96 -0.79 17.95
N ALA A 31 4.83 -1.18 17.34
CA ALA A 31 4.06 -0.32 16.45
C ALA A 31 2.88 0.34 17.18
N ALA A 32 2.73 1.65 17.02
CA ALA A 32 1.52 2.37 17.41
C ALA A 32 0.50 2.32 16.27
N ILE A 33 -0.67 1.77 16.55
CA ILE A 33 -1.83 1.78 15.64
C ILE A 33 -2.75 2.91 16.08
N VAL A 34 -2.80 3.97 15.28
CA VAL A 34 -3.50 5.21 15.64
C VAL A 34 -4.74 5.38 14.78
N ARG A 35 -5.90 5.51 15.43
CA ARG A 35 -7.18 5.77 14.74
C ARG A 35 -8.01 6.82 15.44
N VAL A 36 -8.84 7.51 14.67
CA VAL A 36 -9.85 8.46 15.16
C VAL A 36 -11.23 8.01 14.67
N GLY A 37 -12.13 7.76 15.61
CA GLY A 37 -13.45 7.18 15.34
C GLY A 37 -13.46 5.66 15.42
N GLU A 38 -14.62 5.08 15.10
CA GLU A 38 -14.92 3.64 15.25
C GLU A 38 -15.62 3.09 14.02
N ARG A 39 -15.12 3.42 12.83
CA ARG A 39 -15.66 2.85 11.59
C ARG A 39 -15.46 1.32 11.62
N PRO A 40 -16.47 0.52 11.23
CA PRO A 40 -16.38 -0.94 11.27
C PRO A 40 -15.19 -1.52 10.52
N ASP A 41 -14.84 -0.90 9.39
CA ASP A 41 -13.69 -1.31 8.56
C ASP A 41 -12.38 -1.07 9.30
N ASP A 42 -12.24 0.09 9.96
CA ASP A 42 -11.03 0.41 10.75
C ASP A 42 -10.87 -0.57 11.92
N LEU A 43 -11.94 -0.88 12.64
CA LEU A 43 -11.92 -1.83 13.75
C LEU A 43 -11.53 -3.24 13.30
N SER A 44 -12.01 -3.66 12.13
CA SER A 44 -11.65 -4.94 11.55
C SER A 44 -10.19 -4.96 11.11
N TYR A 45 -9.74 -3.89 10.46
CA TYR A 45 -8.37 -3.74 10.00
C TYR A 45 -7.39 -3.69 11.19
N GLU A 46 -7.68 -2.89 12.22
CA GLU A 46 -6.88 -2.82 13.46
C GLU A 46 -6.64 -4.20 14.07
N ARG A 47 -7.73 -4.98 14.28
CA ARG A 47 -7.62 -6.34 14.83
C ARG A 47 -6.70 -7.24 13.99
N ASN A 48 -6.80 -7.12 12.67
CA ASN A 48 -6.01 -7.94 11.75
C ASN A 48 -4.53 -7.51 11.76
N VAL A 49 -4.26 -6.21 11.75
CA VAL A 49 -2.89 -5.64 11.82
C VAL A 49 -2.23 -6.04 13.13
N MET A 50 -2.90 -5.87 14.27
CA MET A 50 -2.34 -6.25 15.58
C MET A 50 -1.99 -7.73 15.66
N LYS A 51 -2.87 -8.62 15.17
CA LYS A 51 -2.59 -10.06 15.08
C LYS A 51 -1.40 -10.36 14.17
N LYS A 52 -1.29 -9.63 13.06
CA LYS A 52 -0.21 -9.82 12.10
C LYS A 52 1.12 -9.40 12.72
N ILE A 53 1.19 -8.23 13.35
CA ILE A 53 2.39 -7.72 14.03
C ILE A 53 2.83 -8.70 15.11
N ALA A 54 1.91 -9.18 15.97
CA ALA A 54 2.22 -10.18 16.97
C ALA A 54 2.76 -11.49 16.36
N SER A 55 2.26 -11.87 15.18
CA SER A 55 2.76 -13.07 14.49
C SER A 55 4.18 -12.94 13.95
N PHE A 56 4.73 -11.73 13.91
CA PHE A 56 6.13 -11.45 13.56
C PHE A 56 7.07 -11.40 14.77
N GLY A 57 6.55 -11.55 16.00
CA GLY A 57 7.33 -11.40 17.24
C GLY A 57 7.48 -9.95 17.68
N MET A 58 6.64 -9.05 17.16
CA MET A 58 6.61 -7.62 17.50
C MET A 58 5.40 -7.27 18.36
N GLU A 59 5.41 -6.11 18.98
CA GLU A 59 4.26 -5.56 19.72
C GLU A 59 3.48 -4.55 18.90
N ALA A 60 2.17 -4.47 19.17
CA ALA A 60 1.31 -3.41 18.65
C ALA A 60 0.51 -2.80 19.80
N ARG A 61 0.52 -1.47 19.89
CA ARG A 61 -0.28 -0.70 20.85
C ARG A 61 -1.34 0.11 20.12
N SER A 62 -2.60 -0.05 20.52
CA SER A 62 -3.72 0.72 19.97
C SER A 62 -3.86 2.05 20.68
N PHE A 63 -3.98 3.12 19.89
CA PHE A 63 -4.27 4.48 20.31
C PHE A 63 -5.55 4.94 19.61
N ALA A 64 -6.66 4.73 20.28
CA ALA A 64 -8.00 5.02 19.76
C ALA A 64 -8.53 6.34 20.33
N PHE A 65 -8.92 7.24 19.46
CA PHE A 65 -9.47 8.54 19.83
C PHE A 65 -10.93 8.66 19.35
N PRO A 66 -11.78 9.35 20.13
CA PRO A 66 -13.17 9.56 19.73
C PRO A 66 -13.25 10.41 18.46
N GLU A 67 -14.23 10.15 17.58
CA GLU A 67 -14.44 10.92 16.35
C GLU A 67 -14.62 12.43 16.62
N SER A 68 -15.13 12.77 17.82
CA SER A 68 -15.37 14.16 18.25
C SER A 68 -14.12 14.88 18.77
N ILE A 69 -12.97 14.23 18.88
CA ILE A 69 -11.74 14.86 19.36
C ILE A 69 -11.38 16.07 18.48
N ARG A 70 -11.01 17.19 19.09
CA ARG A 70 -10.60 18.38 18.33
C ARG A 70 -9.21 18.18 17.71
N GLU A 71 -8.99 18.74 16.53
CA GLU A 71 -7.73 18.60 15.80
C GLU A 71 -6.50 18.94 16.66
N GLY A 72 -6.52 20.06 17.37
CA GLY A 72 -5.39 20.47 18.24
C GLY A 72 -5.16 19.52 19.43
N GLU A 73 -6.21 18.90 19.96
CA GLU A 73 -6.07 17.89 21.02
C GLU A 73 -5.46 16.61 20.45
N PHE A 74 -5.97 16.16 19.32
CA PHE A 74 -5.41 14.99 18.63
C PHE A 74 -3.97 15.23 18.20
N GLN A 75 -3.64 16.42 17.72
CA GLN A 75 -2.26 16.78 17.38
C GLN A 75 -1.32 16.67 18.59
N ALA A 76 -1.74 17.14 19.75
CA ALA A 76 -0.94 17.04 20.97
C ALA A 76 -0.73 15.58 21.42
N GLU A 77 -1.77 14.75 21.34
CA GLU A 77 -1.65 13.32 21.65
C GLU A 77 -0.80 12.57 20.61
N PHE A 78 -0.99 12.86 19.33
CA PHE A 78 -0.20 12.28 18.26
C PHE A 78 1.29 12.63 18.40
N GLN A 79 1.60 13.88 18.80
CA GLN A 79 2.99 14.27 19.06
C GLN A 79 3.61 13.46 20.19
N LYS A 80 2.87 13.17 21.27
CA LYS A 80 3.38 12.30 22.35
C LYS A 80 3.73 10.90 21.84
N ILE A 81 2.87 10.30 21.00
CA ILE A 81 3.12 8.99 20.40
C ILE A 81 4.37 9.06 19.51
N ASN A 82 4.46 10.13 18.72
CA ASN A 82 5.55 10.35 17.78
C ASN A 82 6.92 10.53 18.49
N ASP A 83 6.91 11.15 19.68
CA ASP A 83 8.11 11.38 20.49
C ASP A 83 8.42 10.23 21.47
N ASP A 84 7.52 9.28 21.66
CA ASP A 84 7.72 8.15 22.58
C ASP A 84 8.86 7.24 22.07
N PRO A 85 9.98 7.12 22.80
CA PRO A 85 11.10 6.29 22.40
C PRO A 85 10.78 4.78 22.45
N SER A 86 9.71 4.37 23.09
CA SER A 86 9.25 2.97 23.11
C SER A 86 8.39 2.59 21.91
N ILE A 87 8.11 3.53 21.02
CA ILE A 87 7.37 3.32 19.76
C ILE A 87 8.36 3.39 18.59
N ASP A 88 8.53 2.30 17.87
CA ASP A 88 9.44 2.19 16.74
C ASP A 88 8.76 2.57 15.41
N GLY A 89 7.44 2.38 15.31
CA GLY A 89 6.68 2.70 14.11
C GLY A 89 5.26 3.14 14.40
N ILE A 90 4.68 3.94 13.50
CA ILE A 90 3.33 4.49 13.62
C ILE A 90 2.54 4.17 12.35
N LEU A 91 1.40 3.53 12.51
CA LEU A 91 0.40 3.35 11.46
C LEU A 91 -0.81 4.22 11.78
N LEU A 92 -0.95 5.33 11.07
CA LEU A 92 -2.08 6.24 11.19
C LEU A 92 -3.20 5.85 10.21
N PHE A 93 -4.36 5.51 10.72
CA PHE A 93 -5.52 5.16 9.88
C PHE A 93 -6.11 6.40 9.20
N CYS A 94 -6.21 6.32 7.91
CA CYS A 94 -6.77 7.35 7.04
C CYS A 94 -7.98 6.81 6.23
N PRO A 95 -8.92 7.67 5.86
CA PRO A 95 -8.96 9.12 6.08
C PRO A 95 -9.36 9.49 7.52
N LEU A 96 -8.79 10.57 8.04
CA LEU A 96 -9.20 11.19 9.29
C LEU A 96 -10.60 11.82 9.15
N PRO A 97 -11.31 12.11 10.26
CA PRO A 97 -12.58 12.82 10.25
C PRO A 97 -12.52 14.14 9.48
N ARG A 98 -13.61 14.52 8.80
CA ARG A 98 -13.66 15.68 7.88
C ARG A 98 -13.29 17.02 8.52
N HIS A 99 -13.40 17.16 9.84
CA HIS A 99 -13.03 18.37 10.56
C HIS A 99 -11.54 18.50 10.84
N MET A 100 -10.77 17.47 10.48
CA MET A 100 -9.31 17.44 10.63
C MET A 100 -8.62 17.61 9.29
N ASN A 101 -7.51 18.34 9.30
CA ASN A 101 -6.63 18.42 8.14
C ASN A 101 -5.61 17.25 8.19
N GLY A 102 -5.84 16.21 7.38
CA GLY A 102 -4.96 15.05 7.32
C GLY A 102 -3.50 15.42 6.98
N ARG A 103 -3.28 16.49 6.21
CA ARG A 103 -1.95 16.95 5.85
C ARG A 103 -1.11 17.38 7.06
N THR A 104 -1.74 17.93 8.09
CA THR A 104 -1.06 18.27 9.34
C THR A 104 -0.36 17.06 9.95
N PHE A 105 -1.00 15.90 9.93
CA PHE A 105 -0.47 14.67 10.52
C PHE A 105 0.53 13.97 9.60
N GLU A 106 0.34 14.08 8.28
CA GLU A 106 1.35 13.64 7.30
C GLU A 106 2.68 14.41 7.46
N GLU A 107 2.61 15.71 7.77
CA GLU A 107 3.78 16.56 8.00
C GLU A 107 4.39 16.38 9.40
N LEU A 108 3.60 15.96 10.37
CA LEU A 108 4.00 15.81 11.77
C LEU A 108 4.70 14.47 12.05
N ILE A 109 4.29 13.40 11.37
CA ILE A 109 4.85 12.07 11.60
C ILE A 109 6.35 12.03 11.32
N ARG A 110 7.13 11.47 12.24
CA ARG A 110 8.57 11.26 12.02
C ARG A 110 8.79 10.27 10.88
N PRO A 111 9.58 10.64 9.87
CA PRO A 111 9.79 9.79 8.70
C PRO A 111 10.32 8.39 9.03
N GLU A 112 11.12 8.26 10.09
CA GLU A 112 11.67 6.99 10.57
C GLU A 112 10.65 6.09 11.28
N LYS A 113 9.49 6.64 11.68
CA LYS A 113 8.39 5.90 12.31
C LYS A 113 7.18 5.72 11.39
N ASP A 114 7.20 6.27 10.21
CA ASP A 114 6.11 6.31 9.25
C ASP A 114 5.97 4.96 8.52
N LEU A 115 5.15 4.05 9.04
CA LEU A 115 5.01 2.70 8.50
C LEU A 115 4.30 2.62 7.14
N ASP A 116 3.53 3.63 6.77
CA ASP A 116 2.76 3.62 5.51
C ASP A 116 3.22 4.69 4.50
N GLY A 117 4.40 5.30 4.73
CA GLY A 117 5.03 6.22 3.80
C GLY A 117 4.18 7.45 3.47
N ILE A 118 3.39 7.94 4.45
CA ILE A 118 2.51 9.09 4.27
C ILE A 118 3.22 10.43 4.41
N SER A 119 4.40 10.45 5.03
CA SER A 119 5.15 11.70 5.24
C SER A 119 5.68 12.29 3.93
N PRO A 120 5.73 13.62 3.80
CA PRO A 120 6.35 14.26 2.65
C PRO A 120 7.81 13.86 2.45
N VAL A 121 8.53 13.58 3.53
CA VAL A 121 9.94 13.16 3.49
C VAL A 121 10.09 11.78 2.86
N ASN A 122 9.30 10.79 3.29
CA ASN A 122 9.33 9.46 2.69
C ASN A 122 8.87 9.50 1.23
N ARG A 123 7.84 10.28 0.92
CA ARG A 123 7.40 10.50 -0.48
C ARG A 123 8.53 11.07 -1.35
N ALA A 124 9.30 12.04 -0.83
CA ALA A 124 10.45 12.60 -1.54
C ALA A 124 11.57 11.58 -1.74
N ARG A 125 11.87 10.77 -0.72
CA ARG A 125 12.87 9.68 -0.79
C ARG A 125 12.49 8.64 -1.84
N ILE A 126 11.21 8.21 -1.86
CA ILE A 126 10.71 7.27 -2.87
C ILE A 126 10.80 7.88 -4.28
N PHE A 127 10.45 9.17 -4.43
CA PHE A 127 10.59 9.87 -5.70
C PHE A 127 12.05 9.94 -6.16
N ALA A 128 12.99 10.17 -5.24
CA ALA A 128 14.43 10.22 -5.52
C ALA A 128 15.07 8.83 -5.72
N GLY A 129 14.33 7.74 -5.49
CA GLY A 129 14.87 6.38 -5.56
C GLY A 129 15.81 6.01 -4.42
N GLU A 130 15.76 6.74 -3.29
CA GLU A 130 16.57 6.47 -2.11
C GLU A 130 16.21 5.12 -1.47
N LYS A 131 17.18 4.57 -0.70
CA LYS A 131 16.98 3.24 -0.08
C LYS A 131 16.25 3.33 1.27
N ASP A 132 16.34 4.49 1.93
CA ASP A 132 15.87 4.67 3.32
C ASP A 132 14.43 5.24 3.37
N GLY A 133 13.75 5.37 2.25
CA GLY A 133 12.36 5.83 2.19
C GLY A 133 11.38 4.67 2.40
N PHE A 134 10.40 4.88 3.28
CA PHE A 134 9.28 3.96 3.40
C PHE A 134 8.24 4.26 2.31
N ALA A 135 7.94 3.25 1.50
CA ALA A 135 6.87 3.34 0.51
C ALA A 135 5.52 2.98 1.13
N PRO A 136 4.40 3.50 0.59
CA PRO A 136 3.08 2.99 0.96
C PRO A 136 3.01 1.47 0.77
N CYS A 137 2.57 0.78 1.82
CA CYS A 137 2.60 -0.69 1.89
C CYS A 137 1.92 -1.37 0.69
N THR A 138 0.81 -0.81 0.20
CA THR A 138 0.11 -1.36 -0.96
C THR A 138 0.94 -1.27 -2.25
N ALA A 139 1.65 -0.18 -2.46
CA ALA A 139 2.52 -0.02 -3.62
C ALA A 139 3.72 -0.99 -3.55
N GLU A 140 4.33 -1.11 -2.38
CA GLU A 140 5.45 -2.02 -2.18
C GLU A 140 5.03 -3.49 -2.31
N ALA A 141 3.85 -3.86 -1.84
CA ALA A 141 3.31 -5.22 -1.96
C ALA A 141 3.24 -5.71 -3.42
N VAL A 142 2.95 -4.84 -4.38
CA VAL A 142 2.96 -5.20 -5.81
C VAL A 142 4.37 -5.60 -6.25
N ILE A 143 5.37 -4.80 -5.90
CA ILE A 143 6.77 -5.07 -6.24
C ILE A 143 7.25 -6.37 -5.59
N GLU A 144 6.92 -6.58 -4.31
CA GLU A 144 7.32 -7.77 -3.58
C GLU A 144 6.66 -9.06 -4.09
N ILE A 145 5.42 -8.99 -4.56
CA ILE A 145 4.77 -10.11 -5.25
C ILE A 145 5.51 -10.41 -6.55
N LEU A 146 5.79 -9.41 -7.39
CA LEU A 146 6.52 -9.61 -8.64
C LEU A 146 7.92 -10.22 -8.40
N LYS A 147 8.65 -9.73 -7.40
CA LYS A 147 9.96 -10.29 -7.00
C LYS A 147 9.85 -11.74 -6.54
N THR A 148 8.85 -12.06 -5.72
CA THR A 148 8.65 -13.41 -5.20
C THR A 148 8.45 -14.43 -6.32
N TYR A 149 7.75 -14.06 -7.37
CA TYR A 149 7.53 -14.90 -8.55
C TYR A 149 8.58 -14.69 -9.64
N GLN A 150 9.66 -13.97 -9.35
CA GLN A 150 10.77 -13.72 -10.27
C GLN A 150 10.31 -13.11 -11.60
N ILE A 151 9.28 -12.28 -11.56
CA ILE A 151 8.81 -11.54 -12.74
C ILE A 151 9.82 -10.41 -13.04
N PRO A 152 10.47 -10.42 -14.21
CA PRO A 152 11.44 -9.39 -14.55
C PRO A 152 10.74 -8.05 -14.76
N MET A 153 11.25 -7.00 -14.13
CA MET A 153 10.76 -5.63 -14.29
C MET A 153 11.69 -4.77 -15.14
N GLU A 154 12.98 -5.06 -15.11
CA GLU A 154 14.00 -4.35 -15.90
C GLU A 154 13.70 -4.42 -17.41
N GLY A 155 13.67 -3.24 -18.04
CA GLY A 155 13.37 -3.08 -19.47
C GLY A 155 11.91 -3.34 -19.86
N LYS A 156 11.02 -3.67 -18.90
CA LYS A 156 9.61 -3.93 -19.15
C LYS A 156 8.78 -2.64 -19.16
N ARG A 157 7.69 -2.68 -19.90
CA ARG A 157 6.69 -1.61 -19.91
C ARG A 157 5.68 -1.85 -18.77
N ALA A 158 5.74 -1.05 -17.73
CA ALA A 158 4.77 -1.05 -16.64
C ALA A 158 3.72 0.04 -16.90
N VAL A 159 2.46 -0.34 -17.00
CA VAL A 159 1.35 0.61 -17.10
C VAL A 159 0.56 0.59 -15.79
N VAL A 160 0.48 1.72 -15.12
CA VAL A 160 -0.24 1.90 -13.86
C VAL A 160 -1.51 2.71 -14.10
N VAL A 161 -2.67 2.07 -13.95
CA VAL A 161 -3.98 2.72 -14.10
C VAL A 161 -4.45 3.23 -12.74
N GLY A 162 -4.18 4.48 -12.48
CA GLY A 162 -4.41 5.18 -11.21
C GLY A 162 -3.25 6.09 -10.86
N ARG A 163 -3.54 7.20 -10.17
CA ARG A 163 -2.51 8.19 -9.77
C ARG A 163 -2.68 8.70 -8.34
N SER A 164 -3.22 7.87 -7.48
CA SER A 164 -3.35 8.20 -6.06
C SER A 164 -1.97 8.35 -5.39
N MET A 165 -1.92 9.04 -4.26
CA MET A 165 -0.71 9.15 -3.45
C MET A 165 -0.41 7.87 -2.68
N VAL A 166 -1.41 6.98 -2.55
CA VAL A 166 -1.28 5.71 -1.80
C VAL A 166 -0.76 4.59 -2.70
N VAL A 167 -1.14 4.55 -3.98
CA VAL A 167 -0.77 3.45 -4.88
C VAL A 167 -0.09 3.94 -6.15
N GLY A 168 -0.82 4.63 -7.02
CA GLY A 168 -0.38 4.84 -8.40
C GLY A 168 0.94 5.59 -8.53
N ARG A 169 1.10 6.73 -7.84
CA ARG A 169 2.34 7.52 -7.89
C ARG A 169 3.52 6.81 -7.24
N PRO A 170 3.43 6.34 -5.99
CA PRO A 170 4.56 5.65 -5.37
C PRO A 170 4.95 4.38 -6.13
N LEU A 171 4.00 3.57 -6.57
CA LEU A 171 4.27 2.39 -7.36
C LEU A 171 5.01 2.70 -8.67
N SER A 172 4.67 3.82 -9.31
CA SER A 172 5.36 4.27 -10.51
C SER A 172 6.84 4.55 -10.25
N MET A 173 7.16 5.14 -9.10
CA MET A 173 8.54 5.38 -8.70
C MET A 173 9.27 4.09 -8.32
N LEU A 174 8.58 3.15 -7.67
CA LEU A 174 9.13 1.84 -7.37
C LEU A 174 9.45 1.06 -8.64
N PHE A 175 8.59 1.07 -9.67
CA PHE A 175 8.89 0.48 -10.97
C PHE A 175 10.09 1.15 -11.66
N LEU A 176 10.21 2.48 -11.59
CA LEU A 176 11.39 3.18 -12.11
C LEU A 176 12.68 2.72 -11.40
N LYS A 177 12.62 2.52 -10.09
CA LYS A 177 13.74 1.99 -9.29
C LYS A 177 14.14 0.57 -9.73
N GLU A 178 13.19 -0.23 -10.20
CA GLU A 178 13.42 -1.57 -10.77
C GLU A 178 13.74 -1.53 -12.28
N ASN A 179 14.13 -0.37 -12.84
CA ASN A 179 14.49 -0.16 -14.24
C ASN A 179 13.37 -0.44 -15.25
N ALA A 180 12.11 -0.35 -14.86
CA ALA A 180 10.99 -0.45 -15.79
C ALA A 180 10.72 0.88 -16.52
N THR A 181 10.17 0.81 -17.72
CA THR A 181 9.58 1.98 -18.41
C THR A 181 8.13 2.15 -17.95
N VAL A 182 7.79 3.27 -17.33
CA VAL A 182 6.51 3.45 -16.66
C VAL A 182 5.59 4.42 -17.41
N THR A 183 4.34 4.00 -17.58
CA THR A 183 3.25 4.87 -18.04
C THR A 183 2.17 4.94 -16.97
N VAL A 184 1.80 6.15 -16.55
CA VAL A 184 0.72 6.38 -15.58
C VAL A 184 -0.54 6.84 -16.30
N CYS A 185 -1.61 6.06 -16.16
CA CYS A 185 -2.91 6.36 -16.75
C CYS A 185 -3.90 6.88 -15.70
N HIS A 186 -4.86 7.67 -16.16
CA HIS A 186 -5.87 8.29 -15.29
C HIS A 186 -7.15 8.61 -16.10
N THR A 187 -8.16 9.16 -15.44
CA THR A 187 -9.48 9.50 -16.04
C THR A 187 -9.43 10.45 -17.26
N LYS A 188 -8.29 11.07 -17.55
CA LYS A 188 -8.07 11.95 -18.70
C LYS A 188 -7.13 11.34 -19.74
N THR A 189 -6.70 10.09 -19.56
CA THR A 189 -5.89 9.39 -20.55
C THR A 189 -6.73 9.14 -21.80
N ALA A 190 -6.24 9.60 -22.94
CA ALA A 190 -6.85 9.30 -24.22
C ALA A 190 -6.56 7.83 -24.57
N ASP A 191 -7.58 7.13 -25.09
CA ASP A 191 -7.48 5.71 -25.48
C ASP A 191 -6.74 4.83 -24.46
N LEU A 192 -7.30 4.78 -23.24
CA LEU A 192 -6.75 4.00 -22.14
C LEU A 192 -6.50 2.53 -22.55
N LYS A 193 -7.39 1.95 -23.37
CA LYS A 193 -7.29 0.56 -23.83
C LYS A 193 -6.02 0.35 -24.66
N ALA A 194 -5.75 1.23 -25.60
CA ALA A 194 -4.53 1.13 -26.44
C ALA A 194 -3.27 1.21 -25.57
N VAL A 195 -3.22 2.15 -24.62
CA VAL A 195 -2.08 2.28 -23.70
C VAL A 195 -1.89 1.02 -22.85
N CYS A 196 -2.98 0.48 -22.27
CA CYS A 196 -2.90 -0.74 -21.46
C CYS A 196 -2.40 -1.96 -22.26
N ARG A 197 -2.76 -2.07 -23.53
CA ARG A 197 -2.32 -3.16 -24.42
C ARG A 197 -0.82 -3.14 -24.74
N GLU A 198 -0.12 -2.09 -24.44
CA GLU A 198 1.33 -2.04 -24.57
C GLU A 198 2.07 -2.61 -23.33
N ALA A 199 1.36 -2.83 -22.23
CA ALA A 199 1.93 -3.23 -20.95
C ALA A 199 2.49 -4.67 -20.99
N ASP A 200 3.70 -4.84 -20.49
CA ASP A 200 4.21 -6.14 -20.05
C ASP A 200 3.70 -6.44 -18.62
N ILE A 201 3.56 -5.38 -17.82
CA ILE A 201 3.00 -5.41 -16.49
C ILE A 201 1.91 -4.34 -16.41
N LEU A 202 0.66 -4.76 -16.23
CA LEU A 202 -0.49 -3.87 -16.08
C LEU A 202 -0.97 -3.87 -14.64
N VAL A 203 -1.03 -2.70 -14.03
CA VAL A 203 -1.55 -2.53 -12.66
C VAL A 203 -2.86 -1.76 -12.69
N ALA A 204 -3.92 -2.38 -12.20
CA ALA A 204 -5.23 -1.76 -12.03
C ALA A 204 -5.36 -1.21 -10.60
N ALA A 205 -5.40 0.12 -10.46
CA ALA A 205 -5.51 0.84 -9.20
C ALA A 205 -6.38 2.11 -9.35
N ALA A 206 -7.49 1.96 -10.08
CA ALA A 206 -8.42 3.04 -10.41
C ALA A 206 -9.55 3.21 -9.39
N GLY A 207 -9.80 2.20 -8.54
CA GLY A 207 -10.92 2.16 -7.61
C GLY A 207 -12.27 2.09 -8.33
N LYS A 208 -12.34 1.33 -9.42
CA LYS A 208 -13.55 1.11 -10.21
C LYS A 208 -13.68 -0.35 -10.60
N ALA A 209 -14.64 -1.02 -9.98
CA ALA A 209 -14.88 -2.45 -10.16
C ALA A 209 -15.02 -2.84 -11.64
N GLY A 210 -14.28 -3.88 -12.05
CA GLY A 210 -14.38 -4.50 -13.37
C GLY A 210 -14.02 -3.58 -14.54
N MET A 211 -13.27 -2.49 -14.32
CA MET A 211 -12.93 -1.53 -15.36
C MET A 211 -11.96 -2.10 -16.40
N ILE A 212 -11.11 -3.00 -16.00
CA ILE A 212 -10.09 -3.63 -16.85
C ILE A 212 -10.55 -5.03 -17.24
N SER A 213 -10.98 -5.18 -18.48
CA SER A 213 -11.34 -6.48 -19.07
C SER A 213 -10.19 -7.07 -19.89
N GLY A 214 -10.34 -8.30 -20.38
CA GLY A 214 -9.35 -8.96 -21.27
C GLY A 214 -8.97 -8.14 -22.50
N GLU A 215 -9.85 -7.24 -22.95
CA GLU A 215 -9.56 -6.35 -24.08
C GLU A 215 -8.47 -5.31 -23.81
N PHE A 216 -8.16 -5.02 -22.54
CA PHE A 216 -7.09 -4.10 -22.13
C PHE A 216 -5.74 -4.79 -21.99
N VAL A 217 -5.71 -6.11 -22.05
CA VAL A 217 -4.52 -6.91 -21.73
C VAL A 217 -3.89 -7.46 -23.00
N LYS A 218 -2.60 -7.31 -23.12
CA LYS A 218 -1.82 -7.93 -24.18
C LYS A 218 -1.53 -9.40 -23.81
N PRO A 219 -1.51 -10.31 -24.77
CA PRO A 219 -1.16 -11.71 -24.52
C PRO A 219 0.18 -11.86 -23.80
N GLY A 220 0.18 -12.63 -22.69
CA GLY A 220 1.36 -12.88 -21.88
C GLY A 220 1.74 -11.74 -20.93
N ALA A 221 0.91 -10.71 -20.77
CA ALA A 221 1.14 -9.66 -19.77
C ALA A 221 0.85 -10.16 -18.36
N VAL A 222 1.57 -9.60 -17.40
CA VAL A 222 1.26 -9.74 -15.96
C VAL A 222 0.25 -8.69 -15.58
N VAL A 223 -0.83 -9.11 -14.90
CA VAL A 223 -1.88 -8.20 -14.41
C VAL A 223 -1.90 -8.21 -12.88
N ALA A 224 -1.73 -7.04 -12.27
CA ALA A 224 -1.88 -6.83 -10.84
C ALA A 224 -3.17 -6.03 -10.55
N ASP A 225 -4.11 -6.64 -9.86
CA ASP A 225 -5.34 -6.00 -9.42
C ASP A 225 -5.16 -5.49 -7.98
N VAL A 226 -5.15 -4.18 -7.82
CA VAL A 226 -4.99 -3.49 -6.53
C VAL A 226 -6.30 -2.82 -6.10
N GLY A 227 -7.32 -2.86 -6.96
CA GLY A 227 -8.62 -2.30 -6.68
C GLY A 227 -9.33 -3.02 -5.54
N ILE A 228 -9.93 -2.25 -4.64
CA ILE A 228 -10.84 -2.76 -3.61
C ILE A 228 -12.13 -1.98 -3.72
N ASN A 229 -13.17 -2.66 -4.20
CA ASN A 229 -14.51 -2.11 -4.36
C ASN A 229 -15.49 -3.02 -3.61
N VAL A 230 -16.59 -2.47 -3.13
CA VAL A 230 -17.66 -3.21 -2.50
C VAL A 230 -18.89 -3.12 -3.43
N ASP A 231 -19.44 -4.25 -3.84
CA ASP A 231 -20.63 -4.26 -4.67
C ASP A 231 -21.92 -4.08 -3.83
N GLU A 232 -23.06 -4.03 -4.50
CA GLU A 232 -24.37 -3.84 -3.87
C GLU A 232 -24.73 -4.93 -2.85
N ASN A 233 -24.09 -6.09 -2.93
CA ASN A 233 -24.29 -7.23 -2.02
C ASN A 233 -23.24 -7.26 -0.88
N GLY A 234 -22.34 -6.27 -0.81
CA GLY A 234 -21.26 -6.24 0.16
C GLY A 234 -20.05 -7.13 -0.20
N ALA A 235 -20.01 -7.69 -1.41
CA ALA A 235 -18.90 -8.52 -1.85
C ALA A 235 -17.73 -7.65 -2.37
N LEU A 236 -16.52 -8.05 -2.04
CA LEU A 236 -15.32 -7.39 -2.53
C LEU A 236 -15.06 -7.70 -4.00
N LYS A 237 -14.81 -6.65 -4.79
CA LYS A 237 -14.43 -6.75 -6.21
C LYS A 237 -13.20 -5.92 -6.48
N GLY A 238 -12.31 -6.45 -7.33
CA GLY A 238 -11.18 -5.71 -7.87
C GLY A 238 -11.57 -4.77 -9.00
N ASP A 239 -10.58 -4.08 -9.54
CA ASP A 239 -10.71 -3.25 -10.74
C ASP A 239 -10.66 -4.09 -12.03
N VAL A 240 -10.25 -5.36 -11.95
CA VAL A 240 -10.11 -6.29 -13.07
C VAL A 240 -11.33 -7.21 -13.17
N GLU A 241 -11.85 -7.34 -14.39
CA GLU A 241 -12.85 -8.34 -14.73
C GLU A 241 -12.12 -9.63 -15.12
N TRP A 242 -12.10 -10.60 -14.20
CA TRP A 242 -11.34 -11.84 -14.38
C TRP A 242 -11.96 -12.78 -15.42
N ASP A 243 -13.29 -12.72 -15.58
CA ASP A 243 -13.99 -13.53 -16.59
C ASP A 243 -13.51 -13.16 -18.00
N GLY A 244 -12.95 -14.12 -18.70
CA GLY A 244 -12.37 -13.92 -20.05
C GLY A 244 -10.92 -13.43 -20.09
N LEU A 245 -10.30 -13.09 -18.94
CA LEU A 245 -8.91 -12.70 -18.88
C LEU A 245 -7.97 -13.89 -19.16
N GLU A 246 -8.41 -15.11 -18.86
CA GLU A 246 -7.62 -16.35 -19.07
C GLU A 246 -7.18 -16.56 -20.53
N ALA A 247 -7.93 -16.00 -21.48
CA ALA A 247 -7.59 -16.08 -22.90
C ALA A 247 -6.56 -15.03 -23.33
N ALA A 248 -6.33 -14.00 -22.54
CA ALA A 248 -5.47 -12.86 -22.86
C ALA A 248 -4.16 -12.83 -22.05
N ALA A 249 -4.14 -13.33 -20.83
CA ALA A 249 -2.99 -13.24 -19.89
C ALA A 249 -2.19 -14.56 -19.77
#